data_07eff1790de8c051fb86d72506dba0f8
#
_entry.id   07eff1790de8c051fb86d72506dba0f8
#
_cell.length_a   1.000
_cell.length_b   1.000
_cell.length_c   1.000
_cell.angle_alpha   90.00
_cell.angle_beta   90.00
_cell.angle_gamma   90.00
#
_symmetry.space_group_name_H-M   'P 1'
#
loop_
_entity.id
_entity.type
_entity.pdbx_description
1 polymer ?
#
loop_
_entity_poly.entity_id
_entity_poly.type
_entity_poly.pdbx_seq_one_letter_code
_entity_poly.pdbx_strand_id
1 'polypeptide(L)'
;MFNFKAYFWGNDVYINEKFKYSSNEILIAYLNDRRVKYILDSDFVDKIKQFKQRLTISPYMDHYIFSRYNDNVYAAMSVLEDINRIIFSLPPFDKILNYSVIKLDDILNGYGSFFEDGLSSMDYSLGYIDEDFVNEYGYSEKDDIGNYFLRLNKFDLRPLKKDDLADEDIADDLSELNSSIDSFFDIYIDFLTAYLQVHQTYKPFIRDWLNRNEAFPTSDETARYFTEFNRSKGLNFERIKCRMQSFGYKSILDEGGNSILCEEIKFTDLGSFLYYDFFRGIAKNYLPNRCKNCGKYFLIRGGWYYTYCDNLFADEPDKTCRDVGSKRSYDKKCKNDPIWQTYNRAYKAHYARYMKKKMTIAEFKEWSRFASEIRDKALAGDITFERYYADIRK
;
A
#
# COMPACT_ATOMS: atom_id res chain seq x y z
N MET A 1 -16.91 6.81 3.76
CA MET A 1 -15.80 7.75 3.51
C MET A 1 -14.79 7.19 2.50
N PHE A 2 -14.23 6.00 2.68
CA PHE A 2 -13.33 5.39 1.70
C PHE A 2 -14.05 4.47 0.70
N ASN A 3 -15.34 4.71 0.48
CA ASN A 3 -16.13 4.01 -0.51
C ASN A 3 -15.79 4.53 -1.90
N PHE A 4 -15.58 3.64 -2.85
CA PHE A 4 -15.38 3.99 -4.24
C PHE A 4 -15.94 2.94 -5.17
N LYS A 5 -16.20 3.34 -6.42
CA LYS A 5 -16.61 2.44 -7.47
C LYS A 5 -15.41 2.08 -8.34
N ALA A 6 -15.22 0.79 -8.58
CA ALA A 6 -14.23 0.27 -9.50
C ALA A 6 -14.94 -0.37 -10.69
N TYR A 7 -14.47 -0.04 -11.89
CA TYR A 7 -15.01 -0.50 -13.17
C TYR A 7 -13.93 -1.33 -13.84
N PHE A 8 -14.14 -2.64 -13.93
CA PHE A 8 -13.17 -3.57 -14.47
C PHE A 8 -13.47 -3.88 -15.92
N TRP A 9 -12.50 -3.62 -16.78
CA TRP A 9 -12.55 -3.93 -18.20
C TRP A 9 -11.23 -4.52 -18.68
N GLY A 10 -11.25 -5.72 -19.26
CA GLY A 10 -10.01 -6.39 -19.63
C GLY A 10 -9.03 -6.49 -18.46
N ASN A 11 -7.85 -5.93 -18.62
CA ASN A 11 -6.78 -5.90 -17.60
C ASN A 11 -6.69 -4.56 -16.86
N ASP A 12 -7.62 -3.66 -17.14
CA ASP A 12 -7.65 -2.33 -16.56
C ASP A 12 -8.77 -2.22 -15.51
N VAL A 13 -8.59 -1.30 -14.58
CA VAL A 13 -9.58 -0.87 -13.61
C VAL A 13 -9.67 0.65 -13.61
N TYR A 14 -10.89 1.16 -13.71
CA TYR A 14 -11.17 2.60 -13.64
C TYR A 14 -11.79 2.89 -12.27
N ILE A 15 -11.21 3.80 -11.53
CA ILE A 15 -11.74 4.23 -10.24
C ILE A 15 -12.61 5.48 -10.44
N ASN A 16 -13.85 5.41 -9.98
CA ASN A 16 -14.85 6.47 -10.14
C ASN A 16 -15.00 6.96 -11.60
N GLU A 17 -14.91 6.03 -12.57
CA GLU A 17 -15.00 6.26 -14.03
C GLU A 17 -13.88 7.15 -14.62
N LYS A 18 -12.96 7.64 -13.80
CA LYS A 18 -12.01 8.69 -14.20
C LYS A 18 -10.56 8.25 -14.17
N PHE A 19 -10.16 7.50 -13.16
CA PHE A 19 -8.75 7.19 -12.94
C PHE A 19 -8.45 5.76 -13.33
N LYS A 20 -7.67 5.59 -14.38
CA LYS A 20 -7.27 4.29 -14.91
C LYS A 20 -6.01 3.77 -14.24
N TYR A 21 -6.03 2.48 -13.92
CA TYR A 21 -4.91 1.69 -13.44
C TYR A 21 -4.90 0.32 -14.15
N SER A 22 -3.75 -0.32 -14.25
CA SER A 22 -3.70 -1.74 -14.58
C SER A 22 -4.02 -2.59 -13.34
N SER A 23 -4.58 -3.79 -13.53
CA SER A 23 -4.75 -4.72 -12.41
C SER A 23 -3.45 -4.89 -11.61
N ASN A 24 -3.54 -4.88 -10.30
CA ASN A 24 -2.43 -4.94 -9.35
C ASN A 24 -1.52 -3.69 -9.27
N GLU A 25 -1.75 -2.65 -10.06
CA GLU A 25 -0.90 -1.45 -10.03
C GLU A 25 -1.05 -0.68 -8.71
N ILE A 26 -2.27 -0.58 -8.18
CA ILE A 26 -2.53 0.02 -6.87
C ILE A 26 -1.82 -0.78 -5.76
N LEU A 27 -1.92 -2.11 -5.77
CA LEU A 27 -1.21 -2.96 -4.81
C LEU A 27 0.31 -2.71 -4.83
N ILE A 28 0.91 -2.51 -6.00
CA ILE A 28 2.34 -2.23 -6.14
C ILE A 28 2.74 -0.92 -5.46
N ALA A 29 1.90 0.11 -5.49
CA ALA A 29 2.17 1.35 -4.79
C ALA A 29 2.31 1.10 -3.27
N TYR A 30 1.38 0.33 -2.69
CA TYR A 30 1.44 -0.07 -1.28
C TYR A 30 2.64 -0.97 -0.95
N LEU A 31 2.98 -1.93 -1.81
CA LEU A 31 4.17 -2.79 -1.63
C LEU A 31 5.48 -2.01 -1.61
N ASN A 32 5.55 -0.89 -2.30
CA ASN A 32 6.71 -0.01 -2.39
C ASN A 32 6.75 1.07 -1.31
N ASP A 33 5.66 1.25 -0.56
CA ASP A 33 5.64 2.24 0.52
C ASP A 33 6.59 1.81 1.64
N ARG A 34 7.41 2.76 2.10
CA ARG A 34 8.44 2.51 3.11
C ARG A 34 7.98 2.81 4.53
N ARG A 35 6.79 3.38 4.70
CA ARG A 35 6.25 3.81 6.00
C ARG A 35 5.70 2.65 6.85
N VAL A 36 5.74 1.41 6.35
CA VAL A 36 5.26 0.24 7.12
C VAL A 36 5.87 0.14 8.51
N LYS A 37 7.18 0.42 8.64
CA LYS A 37 7.84 0.41 9.95
C LYS A 37 7.31 1.54 10.84
N TYR A 38 7.15 2.74 10.30
CA TYR A 38 6.57 3.87 11.01
C TYR A 38 5.15 3.57 11.50
N ILE A 39 4.31 2.96 10.66
CA ILE A 39 2.93 2.59 11.02
C ILE A 39 2.91 1.54 12.14
N LEU A 40 3.81 0.55 12.09
CA LEU A 40 3.93 -0.46 13.14
C LEU A 40 4.46 0.13 14.44
N ASP A 41 5.54 0.91 14.37
CA ASP A 41 6.18 1.50 15.55
C ASP A 41 5.27 2.58 16.22
N SER A 42 4.34 3.16 15.49
CA SER A 42 3.39 4.18 15.98
C SER A 42 2.17 3.61 16.69
N ASP A 43 1.93 2.29 16.59
CA ASP A 43 0.77 1.60 17.18
C ASP A 43 -0.59 2.25 16.84
N PHE A 44 -0.70 2.79 15.60
CA PHE A 44 -1.89 3.55 15.18
C PHE A 44 -3.20 2.79 15.36
N VAL A 45 -3.22 1.49 15.04
CA VAL A 45 -4.44 0.67 15.19
C VAL A 45 -4.91 0.64 16.63
N ASP A 46 -4.00 0.44 17.58
CA ASP A 46 -4.37 0.35 18.98
C ASP A 46 -4.70 1.72 19.57
N LYS A 47 -4.01 2.78 19.13
CA LYS A 47 -4.37 4.17 19.48
C LYS A 47 -5.79 4.52 19.02
N ILE A 48 -6.14 4.20 17.78
CA ILE A 48 -7.49 4.48 17.25
C ILE A 48 -8.55 3.69 18.02
N LYS A 49 -8.32 2.40 18.32
CA LYS A 49 -9.23 1.63 19.17
C LYS A 49 -9.41 2.24 20.54
N GLN A 50 -8.34 2.75 21.16
CA GLN A 50 -8.42 3.44 22.43
C GLN A 50 -9.21 4.75 22.31
N PHE A 51 -9.01 5.56 21.28
CA PHE A 51 -9.79 6.77 21.04
C PHE A 51 -11.26 6.44 20.79
N LYS A 52 -11.56 5.42 19.98
CA LYS A 52 -12.91 4.93 19.78
C LYS A 52 -13.62 4.66 21.12
N GLN A 53 -12.96 3.92 22.03
CA GLN A 53 -13.50 3.65 23.36
C GLN A 53 -13.64 4.90 24.25
N ARG A 54 -12.67 5.81 24.20
CA ARG A 54 -12.65 7.02 25.04
C ARG A 54 -13.63 8.09 24.57
N LEU A 55 -13.96 8.10 23.30
CA LEU A 55 -14.86 9.08 22.69
C LEU A 55 -16.30 8.55 22.56
N THR A 56 -16.54 7.26 22.82
CA THR A 56 -17.89 6.72 22.98
C THR A 56 -18.49 7.25 24.26
N ILE A 57 -19.60 7.96 24.15
CA ILE A 57 -20.29 8.59 25.29
C ILE A 57 -21.18 7.55 25.96
N SER A 58 -21.01 7.39 27.27
CA SER A 58 -21.86 6.54 28.09
C SER A 58 -22.48 7.36 29.21
N PRO A 59 -23.79 7.13 29.53
CA PRO A 59 -24.45 7.76 30.66
C PRO A 59 -23.82 7.48 32.02
N TYR A 60 -22.98 6.45 32.08
CA TYR A 60 -22.27 6.00 33.30
C TYR A 60 -20.78 6.37 33.32
N MET A 61 -20.38 7.30 32.45
CA MET A 61 -18.99 7.81 32.49
C MET A 61 -18.72 8.49 33.82
N ASP A 62 -17.55 8.22 34.40
CA ASP A 62 -17.12 8.96 35.57
C ASP A 62 -16.73 10.40 35.23
N HIS A 63 -16.74 11.27 36.24
CA HIS A 63 -16.46 12.68 36.08
C HIS A 63 -15.03 12.95 35.52
N TYR A 64 -14.07 12.07 35.77
CA TYR A 64 -12.72 12.21 35.25
C TYR A 64 -12.63 12.02 33.74
N ILE A 65 -13.40 11.09 33.20
CA ILE A 65 -13.49 10.86 31.75
C ILE A 65 -14.14 12.06 31.07
N PHE A 66 -15.24 12.57 31.64
CA PHE A 66 -15.89 13.79 31.16
C PHE A 66 -14.92 14.97 31.07
N SER A 67 -14.18 15.25 32.14
CA SER A 67 -13.25 16.38 32.19
C SER A 67 -12.07 16.30 31.21
N ARG A 68 -11.85 15.13 30.60
CA ARG A 68 -10.78 14.89 29.64
C ARG A 68 -11.24 14.56 28.22
N TYR A 69 -12.53 14.68 27.95
CA TYR A 69 -13.06 14.34 26.64
C TYR A 69 -12.40 15.21 25.54
N ASN A 70 -12.29 16.49 25.77
CA ASN A 70 -11.69 17.44 24.86
C ASN A 70 -10.22 17.08 24.55
N ASP A 71 -9.43 16.75 25.59
CA ASP A 71 -8.04 16.31 25.39
C ASP A 71 -7.96 15.04 24.50
N ASN A 72 -8.89 14.11 24.67
CA ASN A 72 -8.97 12.90 23.85
C ASN A 72 -9.35 13.22 22.39
N VAL A 73 -10.24 14.19 22.16
CA VAL A 73 -10.59 14.64 20.79
C VAL A 73 -9.35 15.22 20.09
N TYR A 74 -8.63 16.14 20.72
CA TYR A 74 -7.43 16.73 20.11
C TYR A 74 -6.31 15.71 19.90
N ALA A 75 -6.11 14.80 20.84
CA ALA A 75 -5.14 13.72 20.68
C ALA A 75 -5.54 12.78 19.51
N ALA A 76 -6.82 12.46 19.35
CA ALA A 76 -7.32 11.68 18.25
C ALA A 76 -7.11 12.40 16.91
N MET A 77 -7.45 13.68 16.83
CA MET A 77 -7.30 14.49 15.61
C MET A 77 -5.83 14.53 15.15
N SER A 78 -4.88 14.71 16.08
CA SER A 78 -3.45 14.69 15.75
C SER A 78 -2.99 13.36 15.15
N VAL A 79 -3.43 12.23 15.72
CA VAL A 79 -3.11 10.90 15.19
C VAL A 79 -3.78 10.66 13.83
N LEU A 80 -5.03 11.09 13.66
CA LEU A 80 -5.76 10.98 12.41
C LEU A 80 -5.12 11.81 11.30
N GLU A 81 -4.56 12.98 11.61
CA GLU A 81 -3.84 13.80 10.64
C GLU A 81 -2.62 13.08 10.09
N ASP A 82 -1.82 12.44 10.96
CA ASP A 82 -0.68 11.63 10.53
C ASP A 82 -1.10 10.49 9.60
N ILE A 83 -2.21 9.80 9.91
CA ILE A 83 -2.74 8.73 9.08
C ILE A 83 -3.28 9.29 7.76
N ASN A 84 -3.97 10.43 7.77
CA ASN A 84 -4.48 11.09 6.58
C ASN A 84 -3.35 11.46 5.61
N ARG A 85 -2.21 11.94 6.09
CA ARG A 85 -1.01 12.18 5.26
C ARG A 85 -0.54 10.91 4.54
N ILE A 86 -0.73 9.73 5.15
CA ILE A 86 -0.42 8.46 4.51
C ILE A 86 -1.49 8.11 3.47
N ILE A 87 -2.76 8.20 3.82
CA ILE A 87 -3.89 7.87 2.95
C ILE A 87 -3.86 8.71 1.67
N PHE A 88 -3.78 10.03 1.79
CA PHE A 88 -3.81 10.97 0.67
C PHE A 88 -2.56 10.93 -0.22
N SER A 89 -1.52 10.20 0.16
CA SER A 89 -0.32 10.01 -0.65
C SER A 89 -0.33 8.69 -1.44
N LEU A 90 -1.35 7.84 -1.28
CA LEU A 90 -1.43 6.51 -1.87
C LEU A 90 -2.67 6.36 -2.76
N PRO A 91 -2.54 5.66 -3.92
CA PRO A 91 -3.69 5.39 -4.77
C PRO A 91 -4.68 4.41 -4.11
N PRO A 92 -5.97 4.52 -4.40
CA PRO A 92 -6.57 5.51 -5.29
C PRO A 92 -6.89 6.84 -4.59
N PHE A 93 -6.64 6.94 -3.28
CA PHE A 93 -7.08 8.03 -2.42
C PHE A 93 -6.40 9.37 -2.73
N ASP A 94 -5.16 9.33 -3.24
CA ASP A 94 -4.43 10.51 -3.72
C ASP A 94 -5.18 11.29 -4.83
N LYS A 95 -6.11 10.60 -5.52
CA LYS A 95 -6.87 11.17 -6.64
C LYS A 95 -8.36 11.34 -6.39
N ILE A 96 -8.95 10.50 -5.52
CA ILE A 96 -10.41 10.47 -5.33
C ILE A 96 -10.88 11.22 -4.09
N LEU A 97 -10.00 11.44 -3.13
CA LEU A 97 -10.33 12.17 -1.91
C LEU A 97 -9.87 13.62 -2.03
N ASN A 98 -10.80 14.53 -1.85
CA ASN A 98 -10.48 15.91 -1.56
C ASN A 98 -10.24 16.06 -0.06
N TYR A 99 -9.50 17.07 0.37
CA TYR A 99 -9.24 17.41 1.78
C TYR A 99 -10.51 17.66 2.61
N SER A 100 -11.69 17.69 1.96
CA SER A 100 -13.01 17.78 2.59
C SER A 100 -13.55 16.44 3.12
N VAL A 101 -12.65 15.54 3.54
CA VAL A 101 -13.06 14.33 4.27
C VAL A 101 -13.67 14.77 5.59
N ILE A 102 -14.86 14.23 5.91
CA ILE A 102 -15.55 14.47 7.19
C ILE A 102 -14.54 14.31 8.31
N LYS A 103 -14.31 15.38 9.04
CA LYS A 103 -13.41 15.40 10.19
C LYS A 103 -14.19 14.94 11.42
N LEU A 104 -13.47 14.49 12.44
CA LEU A 104 -14.08 14.13 13.72
C LEU A 104 -14.87 15.31 14.33
N ASP A 105 -14.32 16.52 14.21
CA ASP A 105 -14.97 17.76 14.62
C ASP A 105 -16.30 18.01 13.91
N ASP A 106 -16.43 17.68 12.63
CA ASP A 106 -17.69 17.82 11.90
C ASP A 106 -18.78 16.90 12.48
N ILE A 107 -18.41 15.68 12.87
CA ILE A 107 -19.34 14.76 13.53
C ILE A 107 -19.75 15.31 14.90
N LEU A 108 -18.80 15.72 15.72
CA LEU A 108 -19.07 16.22 17.06
C LEU A 108 -19.89 17.52 17.05
N ASN A 109 -19.61 18.42 16.11
CA ASN A 109 -20.36 19.66 15.93
C ASN A 109 -21.83 19.41 15.51
N GLY A 110 -22.10 18.32 14.77
CA GLY A 110 -23.44 17.91 14.40
C GLY A 110 -24.34 17.55 15.61
N TYR A 111 -23.73 17.27 16.75
CA TYR A 111 -24.40 16.87 17.99
C TYR A 111 -24.08 17.82 19.16
N GLY A 112 -24.09 19.12 18.88
CA GLY A 112 -23.71 20.17 19.83
C GLY A 112 -24.50 20.15 21.13
N SER A 113 -25.72 19.54 21.16
CA SER A 113 -26.53 19.40 22.36
C SER A 113 -25.87 18.57 23.47
N PHE A 114 -24.90 17.74 23.16
CA PHE A 114 -24.15 16.92 24.13
C PHE A 114 -22.88 17.58 24.66
N PHE A 115 -22.51 18.74 24.10
CA PHE A 115 -21.28 19.41 24.48
C PHE A 115 -21.57 20.75 25.13
N GLU A 116 -20.75 21.15 26.09
CA GLU A 116 -20.83 22.48 26.69
C GLU A 116 -20.39 23.51 25.63
N ASP A 117 -21.24 24.52 25.41
CA ASP A 117 -20.90 25.68 24.61
C ASP A 117 -19.80 26.47 25.32
N GLY A 118 -18.56 26.13 25.05
CA GLY A 118 -17.40 26.86 25.59
C GLY A 118 -17.31 28.32 25.13
N LEU A 119 -18.18 28.71 24.18
CA LEU A 119 -18.27 30.06 23.61
C LEU A 119 -19.45 30.88 24.10
N SER A 120 -20.37 30.32 24.91
CA SER A 120 -21.50 31.10 25.42
C SER A 120 -21.11 32.20 26.40
N SER A 121 -19.87 32.20 26.87
CA SER A 121 -19.31 33.27 27.72
C SER A 121 -18.29 34.17 27.02
N MET A 122 -17.87 33.85 25.81
CA MET A 122 -17.11 34.77 24.96
C MET A 122 -18.07 35.41 23.97
N ASP A 123 -18.39 36.66 24.25
CA ASP A 123 -19.18 37.54 23.42
C ASP A 123 -18.82 37.34 21.95
N TYR A 124 -19.78 36.98 21.10
CA TYR A 124 -19.65 36.94 19.65
C TYR A 124 -19.34 38.30 19.03
N SER A 125 -19.05 39.30 19.85
CA SER A 125 -18.48 40.60 19.46
C SER A 125 -17.04 40.49 18.94
N LEU A 126 -16.38 39.32 19.03
CA LEU A 126 -15.08 39.06 18.39
C LEU A 126 -15.21 38.64 16.91
N GLY A 127 -16.14 39.22 16.18
CA GLY A 127 -16.11 39.25 14.72
C GLY A 127 -14.94 40.07 14.14
N TYR A 128 -14.07 40.55 15.00
CA TYR A 128 -12.82 41.22 14.64
C TYR A 128 -11.70 40.54 15.41
N ILE A 129 -10.95 39.70 14.74
CA ILE A 129 -9.59 39.38 15.14
C ILE A 129 -8.82 40.65 14.86
N ASP A 130 -8.33 41.29 15.91
CA ASP A 130 -7.52 42.50 15.83
C ASP A 130 -6.30 42.20 14.92
N GLU A 131 -6.10 42.99 13.87
CA GLU A 131 -4.94 42.86 12.99
C GLU A 131 -3.62 42.90 13.77
N ASP A 132 -3.62 43.55 14.92
CA ASP A 132 -2.48 43.61 15.84
C ASP A 132 -2.17 42.23 16.47
N PHE A 133 -3.17 41.41 16.78
CA PHE A 133 -3.00 40.07 17.30
C PHE A 133 -2.40 39.12 16.25
N VAL A 134 -2.82 39.23 14.98
CA VAL A 134 -2.27 38.46 13.87
C VAL A 134 -0.81 38.80 13.62
N ASN A 135 -0.46 40.08 13.73
CA ASN A 135 0.90 40.58 13.53
C ASN A 135 1.84 40.27 14.69
N GLU A 136 1.32 40.22 15.92
CA GLU A 136 2.15 39.92 17.12
C GLU A 136 2.51 38.44 17.23
N TYR A 137 1.68 37.51 16.71
CA TYR A 137 1.89 36.07 16.84
C TYR A 137 2.30 35.38 15.53
N GLY A 138 2.49 36.14 14.41
CA GLY A 138 3.11 35.63 13.18
C GLY A 138 2.26 34.62 12.39
N TYR A 139 0.95 34.71 12.46
CA TYR A 139 0.04 33.81 11.74
C TYR A 139 -0.17 34.25 10.29
N SER A 140 -0.01 33.36 9.33
CA SER A 140 -0.35 33.63 7.92
C SER A 140 -1.84 33.47 7.66
N GLU A 141 -2.38 34.39 6.91
CA GLU A 141 -3.79 34.82 6.79
C GLU A 141 -4.86 33.77 6.40
N LYS A 142 -4.55 32.52 6.09
CA LYS A 142 -5.58 31.59 5.58
C LYS A 142 -5.63 30.20 6.22
N ASP A 143 -4.52 29.66 6.64
CA ASP A 143 -4.48 28.27 7.13
C ASP A 143 -4.52 28.15 8.66
N ASP A 144 -4.10 29.20 9.38
CA ASP A 144 -3.97 29.18 10.84
C ASP A 144 -5.22 29.65 11.58
N ILE A 145 -6.03 30.50 10.98
CA ILE A 145 -7.30 30.96 11.59
C ILE A 145 -8.28 29.80 11.76
N GLY A 146 -8.40 28.95 10.76
CA GLY A 146 -9.20 27.73 10.86
C GLY A 146 -8.72 26.79 11.96
N ASN A 147 -7.42 26.63 12.08
CA ASN A 147 -6.81 25.80 13.13
C ASN A 147 -6.91 26.43 14.53
N TYR A 148 -6.88 27.76 14.62
CA TYR A 148 -7.06 28.49 15.89
C TYR A 148 -8.50 28.37 16.38
N PHE A 149 -9.50 28.56 15.51
CA PHE A 149 -10.91 28.35 15.86
C PHE A 149 -11.23 26.90 16.17
N LEU A 150 -10.59 25.92 15.52
CA LEU A 150 -10.67 24.50 15.87
C LEU A 150 -10.10 24.21 17.28
N ARG A 151 -9.08 24.94 17.70
CA ARG A 151 -8.54 24.85 19.09
C ARG A 151 -9.41 25.54 20.13
N LEU A 152 -10.27 26.47 19.73
CA LEU A 152 -11.19 27.16 20.64
C LEU A 152 -12.53 26.43 20.80
N ASN A 153 -12.91 25.55 19.86
CA ASN A 153 -14.10 24.72 19.99
C ASN A 153 -13.87 23.68 21.10
N LYS A 154 -14.50 23.86 22.24
CA LYS A 154 -14.48 22.90 23.32
C LYS A 154 -15.49 21.81 23.06
N PHE A 155 -14.99 20.59 23.02
CA PHE A 155 -15.81 19.38 23.01
C PHE A 155 -15.90 18.78 24.43
N ASP A 156 -16.04 19.65 25.44
CA ASP A 156 -16.29 19.22 26.81
C ASP A 156 -17.72 18.68 26.92
N LEU A 157 -17.85 17.42 27.33
CA LEU A 157 -19.18 16.82 27.52
C LEU A 157 -19.91 17.51 28.67
N ARG A 158 -21.17 17.88 28.45
CA ARG A 158 -22.06 18.26 29.55
C ARG A 158 -22.45 17.01 30.32
N PRO A 159 -22.57 17.07 31.68
CA PRO A 159 -23.06 15.96 32.47
C PRO A 159 -24.50 15.63 32.08
N LEU A 160 -24.71 14.38 31.63
CA LEU A 160 -26.08 13.88 31.37
C LEU A 160 -26.78 13.59 32.71
N LYS A 161 -27.97 14.14 32.89
CA LYS A 161 -28.81 13.87 34.06
C LYS A 161 -29.64 12.62 33.81
N LYS A 162 -30.06 11.96 34.90
CA LYS A 162 -30.90 10.77 34.80
C LYS A 162 -32.21 11.04 34.05
N ASP A 163 -32.75 12.26 34.17
CA ASP A 163 -33.98 12.68 33.49
C ASP A 163 -33.74 12.89 31.98
N ASP A 164 -32.54 13.33 31.55
CA ASP A 164 -32.16 13.46 30.13
C ASP A 164 -32.21 12.09 29.44
N LEU A 165 -31.85 11.02 30.14
CA LEU A 165 -31.82 9.66 29.57
C LEU A 165 -33.22 8.98 29.52
N ALA A 166 -34.21 9.55 30.19
CA ALA A 166 -35.59 9.13 30.09
C ALA A 166 -36.32 9.74 28.88
N ASP A 167 -35.66 10.72 28.21
CA ASP A 167 -36.11 11.30 26.95
C ASP A 167 -35.67 10.43 25.79
N GLU A 168 -36.60 9.88 25.03
CA GLU A 168 -36.34 8.97 23.90
C GLU A 168 -35.52 9.69 22.81
N ASP A 169 -35.78 10.97 22.56
CA ASP A 169 -35.09 11.75 21.54
C ASP A 169 -33.60 11.91 21.89
N ILE A 170 -33.27 12.20 23.15
CA ILE A 170 -31.90 12.31 23.62
C ILE A 170 -31.19 10.95 23.60
N ALA A 171 -31.88 9.88 23.92
CA ALA A 171 -31.32 8.53 23.89
C ALA A 171 -31.01 8.08 22.45
N ASP A 172 -31.89 8.40 21.49
CA ASP A 172 -31.70 8.13 20.07
C ASP A 172 -30.53 8.94 19.50
N ASP A 173 -30.46 10.25 19.76
CA ASP A 173 -29.37 11.12 19.35
C ASP A 173 -28.03 10.64 19.90
N LEU A 174 -27.96 10.21 21.16
CA LEU A 174 -26.76 9.64 21.76
C LEU A 174 -26.31 8.34 21.06
N SER A 175 -27.28 7.48 20.76
CA SER A 175 -27.02 6.24 20.02
C SER A 175 -26.47 6.53 18.62
N GLU A 176 -27.06 7.51 17.92
CA GLU A 176 -26.62 7.91 16.57
C GLU A 176 -25.24 8.55 16.60
N LEU A 177 -24.95 9.43 17.55
CA LEU A 177 -23.61 10.01 17.74
C LEU A 177 -22.56 8.92 17.97
N ASN A 178 -22.81 8.00 18.90
CA ASN A 178 -21.88 6.89 19.18
C ASN A 178 -21.68 6.00 17.95
N SER A 179 -22.74 5.70 17.20
CA SER A 179 -22.64 4.95 15.93
C SER A 179 -21.81 5.70 14.88
N SER A 180 -21.95 7.02 14.83
CA SER A 180 -21.18 7.87 13.91
C SER A 180 -19.70 7.91 14.28
N ILE A 181 -19.36 8.04 15.57
CA ILE A 181 -18.00 7.96 16.10
C ILE A 181 -17.39 6.59 15.79
N ASP A 182 -18.13 5.51 16.06
CA ASP A 182 -17.68 4.14 15.81
C ASP A 182 -17.38 3.91 14.35
N SER A 183 -18.31 4.28 13.47
CA SER A 183 -18.17 4.15 12.02
C SER A 183 -17.01 4.97 11.47
N PHE A 184 -16.77 6.16 12.04
CA PHE A 184 -15.65 7.02 11.66
C PHE A 184 -14.30 6.36 11.96
N PHE A 185 -14.11 5.82 13.16
CA PHE A 185 -12.85 5.17 13.52
C PHE A 185 -12.65 3.82 12.83
N ASP A 186 -13.73 3.06 12.59
CA ASP A 186 -13.65 1.77 11.90
C ASP A 186 -13.08 1.91 10.48
N ILE A 187 -13.37 3.02 9.80
CA ILE A 187 -12.81 3.32 8.48
C ILE A 187 -11.27 3.40 8.51
N TYR A 188 -10.70 4.06 9.53
CA TYR A 188 -9.25 4.14 9.69
C TYR A 188 -8.63 2.81 10.09
N ILE A 189 -9.31 2.04 10.95
CA ILE A 189 -8.89 0.68 11.33
C ILE A 189 -8.87 -0.22 10.10
N ASP A 190 -9.91 -0.18 9.27
CA ASP A 190 -10.00 -0.97 8.04
C ASP A 190 -8.88 -0.59 7.04
N PHE A 191 -8.59 0.71 6.87
CA PHE A 191 -7.48 1.17 6.04
C PHE A 191 -6.12 0.67 6.54
N LEU A 192 -5.83 0.88 7.82
CA LEU A 192 -4.56 0.46 8.43
C LEU A 192 -4.40 -1.06 8.38
N THR A 193 -5.49 -1.79 8.61
CA THR A 193 -5.50 -3.25 8.51
C THR A 193 -5.18 -3.70 7.08
N ALA A 194 -5.82 -3.11 6.08
CA ALA A 194 -5.53 -3.40 4.67
C ALA A 194 -4.08 -3.06 4.31
N TYR A 195 -3.57 -1.91 4.75
CA TYR A 195 -2.18 -1.52 4.54
C TYR A 195 -1.20 -2.55 5.13
N LEU A 196 -1.41 -2.95 6.38
CA LEU A 196 -0.56 -3.94 7.04
C LEU A 196 -0.65 -5.31 6.39
N GLN A 197 -1.84 -5.73 5.94
CA GLN A 197 -2.05 -6.97 5.20
C GLN A 197 -1.22 -7.03 3.91
N VAL A 198 -1.03 -5.90 3.20
CA VAL A 198 -0.17 -5.85 2.03
C VAL A 198 1.26 -6.30 2.37
N HIS A 199 1.79 -5.88 3.50
CA HIS A 199 3.14 -6.23 3.92
C HIS A 199 3.26 -7.58 4.61
N GLN A 200 2.22 -8.01 5.32
CA GLN A 200 2.23 -9.23 6.14
C GLN A 200 1.69 -10.47 5.41
N THR A 201 0.83 -10.28 4.39
CA THR A 201 0.19 -11.36 3.65
C THR A 201 0.58 -11.36 2.17
N TYR A 202 0.30 -10.28 1.44
CA TYR A 202 0.56 -10.22 0.00
C TYR A 202 2.06 -10.27 -0.33
N LYS A 203 2.88 -9.51 0.37
CA LYS A 203 4.32 -9.44 0.12
C LYS A 203 5.04 -10.79 0.28
N PRO A 204 4.85 -11.57 1.37
CA PRO A 204 5.40 -12.92 1.47
C PRO A 204 4.84 -13.87 0.40
N PHE A 205 3.53 -13.83 0.13
CA PHE A 205 2.93 -14.67 -0.90
C PHE A 205 3.50 -14.40 -2.29
N ILE A 206 3.64 -13.13 -2.66
CA ILE A 206 4.24 -12.72 -3.94
C ILE A 206 5.70 -13.18 -4.03
N ARG A 207 6.49 -12.96 -2.96
CA ARG A 207 7.92 -13.24 -2.95
C ARG A 207 8.23 -14.73 -2.94
N ASP A 208 7.57 -15.48 -2.06
CA ASP A 208 7.99 -16.85 -1.70
C ASP A 208 7.22 -17.93 -2.46
N TRP A 209 6.07 -17.55 -3.04
CA TRP A 209 5.19 -18.49 -3.74
C TRP A 209 5.01 -18.13 -5.21
N LEU A 210 4.44 -16.96 -5.53
CA LEU A 210 4.11 -16.62 -6.92
C LEU A 210 5.35 -16.46 -7.81
N ASN A 211 6.44 -15.91 -7.29
CA ASN A 211 7.67 -15.67 -8.07
C ASN A 211 8.77 -16.71 -7.81
N ARG A 212 8.42 -17.84 -7.19
CA ARG A 212 9.37 -18.88 -6.80
C ARG A 212 10.14 -19.48 -7.98
N ASN A 213 9.46 -19.74 -9.08
CA ASN A 213 10.02 -20.40 -10.26
C ASN A 213 10.50 -19.43 -11.33
N GLU A 214 10.45 -18.12 -11.09
CA GLU A 214 10.77 -17.09 -12.08
C GLU A 214 9.99 -17.26 -13.41
N ALA A 215 8.75 -17.71 -13.30
CA ALA A 215 7.81 -17.94 -14.39
C ALA A 215 6.39 -17.55 -13.95
N PHE A 216 5.49 -17.34 -14.90
CA PHE A 216 4.08 -17.21 -14.58
C PHE A 216 3.55 -18.53 -14.01
N PRO A 217 2.93 -18.51 -12.83
CA PRO A 217 2.32 -19.72 -12.29
C PRO A 217 1.11 -20.10 -13.14
N THR A 218 0.92 -21.40 -13.37
CA THR A 218 -0.29 -21.95 -13.92
C THR A 218 -1.47 -21.78 -12.95
N SER A 219 -2.70 -21.95 -13.44
CA SER A 219 -3.89 -21.91 -12.56
C SER A 219 -3.80 -22.94 -11.44
N ASP A 220 -3.33 -24.17 -11.75
CA ASP A 220 -3.16 -25.23 -10.77
C ASP A 220 -2.06 -24.92 -9.74
N GLU A 221 -0.94 -24.35 -10.19
CA GLU A 221 0.11 -23.87 -9.28
C GLU A 221 -0.40 -22.74 -8.38
N THR A 222 -1.14 -21.80 -8.93
CA THR A 222 -1.72 -20.70 -8.15
C THR A 222 -2.67 -21.23 -7.07
N ALA A 223 -3.54 -22.19 -7.40
CA ALA A 223 -4.46 -22.78 -6.46
C ALA A 223 -3.70 -23.57 -5.37
N ARG A 224 -2.68 -24.33 -5.75
CA ARG A 224 -1.83 -25.03 -4.79
C ARG A 224 -1.09 -24.07 -3.87
N TYR A 225 -0.46 -23.02 -4.41
CA TYR A 225 0.25 -22.02 -3.63
C TYR A 225 -0.68 -21.30 -2.65
N PHE A 226 -1.88 -20.93 -3.09
CA PHE A 226 -2.89 -20.35 -2.21
C PHE A 226 -3.25 -21.28 -1.05
N THR A 227 -3.51 -22.55 -1.35
CA THR A 227 -3.89 -23.54 -0.33
C THR A 227 -2.77 -23.79 0.67
N GLU A 228 -1.54 -23.96 0.18
CA GLU A 228 -0.37 -24.23 1.04
C GLU A 228 0.00 -23.01 1.89
N PHE A 229 -0.09 -21.79 1.31
CA PHE A 229 0.14 -20.55 2.05
C PHE A 229 -0.88 -20.38 3.19
N ASN A 230 -2.17 -20.60 2.91
CA ASN A 230 -3.23 -20.45 3.92
C ASN A 230 -3.14 -21.50 5.04
N ARG A 231 -2.56 -22.69 4.78
CA ARG A 231 -2.27 -23.69 5.83
C ARG A 231 -1.10 -23.27 6.73
N SER A 232 -0.27 -22.34 6.31
CA SER A 232 0.83 -21.86 7.15
C SER A 232 0.28 -21.07 8.34
N LYS A 233 0.99 -21.17 9.49
CA LYS A 233 0.61 -20.41 10.70
C LYS A 233 0.87 -18.91 10.46
N GLY A 234 -0.14 -18.09 10.66
CA GLY A 234 0.00 -16.63 10.57
C GLY A 234 -1.16 -15.94 9.87
N LEU A 235 -0.89 -14.73 9.36
CA LEU A 235 -1.82 -13.97 8.54
C LEU A 235 -1.89 -14.62 7.15
N ASN A 236 -3.10 -14.91 6.69
CA ASN A 236 -3.37 -15.54 5.41
C ASN A 236 -4.59 -14.91 4.73
N PHE A 237 -4.84 -15.28 3.49
CA PHE A 237 -5.93 -14.73 2.70
C PHE A 237 -7.33 -15.13 3.21
N GLU A 238 -7.48 -16.25 3.90
CA GLU A 238 -8.77 -16.67 4.46
C GLU A 238 -9.29 -15.74 5.56
N ARG A 239 -8.40 -14.94 6.16
CA ARG A 239 -8.76 -13.91 7.14
C ARG A 239 -9.21 -12.60 6.51
N ILE A 240 -8.98 -12.42 5.22
CA ILE A 240 -9.40 -11.24 4.48
C ILE A 240 -10.85 -11.46 4.04
N LYS A 241 -11.76 -10.68 4.61
CA LYS A 241 -13.17 -10.70 4.21
C LYS A 241 -13.37 -9.68 3.10
N CYS A 242 -13.68 -10.14 1.90
CA CYS A 242 -14.03 -9.27 0.79
C CYS A 242 -15.48 -8.80 0.96
N ARG A 243 -15.68 -7.49 1.16
CA ARG A 243 -16.99 -6.85 1.33
C ARG A 243 -17.31 -6.02 0.09
N MET A 244 -18.25 -6.46 -0.70
CA MET A 244 -18.77 -5.72 -1.86
C MET A 244 -20.18 -5.21 -1.52
N GLN A 245 -20.41 -3.91 -1.71
CA GLN A 245 -21.75 -3.33 -1.47
C GLN A 245 -22.69 -3.60 -2.63
N SER A 246 -22.18 -3.55 -3.86
CA SER A 246 -22.97 -3.84 -5.06
C SER A 246 -22.07 -4.37 -6.17
N PHE A 247 -22.66 -5.18 -7.06
CA PHE A 247 -22.06 -5.66 -8.29
C PHE A 247 -23.05 -5.46 -9.43
N GLY A 248 -22.57 -5.00 -10.58
CA GLY A 248 -23.37 -4.79 -11.78
C GLY A 248 -22.51 -4.57 -13.01
N TYR A 249 -23.15 -4.12 -14.08
CA TYR A 249 -22.47 -3.73 -15.32
C TYR A 249 -22.83 -2.29 -15.67
N LYS A 250 -21.84 -1.54 -16.13
CA LYS A 250 -22.02 -0.15 -16.57
C LYS A 250 -21.18 0.13 -17.80
N SER A 251 -21.73 0.88 -18.73
CA SER A 251 -20.96 1.46 -19.84
C SER A 251 -20.30 2.76 -19.35
N ILE A 252 -18.99 2.86 -19.55
CA ILE A 252 -18.20 4.08 -19.29
C ILE A 252 -17.42 4.44 -20.56
N LEU A 253 -16.85 5.64 -20.61
CA LEU A 253 -15.94 6.05 -21.69
C LEU A 253 -14.50 5.72 -21.30
N ASP A 254 -13.76 5.10 -22.25
CA ASP A 254 -12.32 4.92 -22.10
C ASP A 254 -11.55 6.24 -22.37
N GLU A 255 -10.23 6.22 -22.24
CA GLU A 255 -9.37 7.38 -22.51
C GLU A 255 -9.44 7.86 -23.98
N GLY A 256 -9.87 7.00 -24.89
CA GLY A 256 -10.09 7.31 -26.32
C GLY A 256 -11.51 7.81 -26.64
N GLY A 257 -12.39 7.91 -25.64
CA GLY A 257 -13.79 8.31 -25.81
C GLY A 257 -14.70 7.18 -26.33
N ASN A 258 -14.24 5.93 -26.36
CA ASN A 258 -15.05 4.79 -26.74
C ASN A 258 -15.87 4.26 -25.58
N SER A 259 -17.12 3.86 -25.85
CA SER A 259 -17.96 3.20 -24.85
C SER A 259 -17.45 1.78 -24.59
N ILE A 260 -17.15 1.46 -23.35
CA ILE A 260 -16.74 0.12 -22.91
C ILE A 260 -17.70 -0.38 -21.82
N LEU A 261 -18.08 -1.65 -21.89
CA LEU A 261 -18.93 -2.29 -20.88
C LEU A 261 -18.06 -2.88 -19.77
N CYS A 262 -18.16 -2.35 -18.57
CA CYS A 262 -17.36 -2.73 -17.41
C CYS A 262 -18.20 -3.48 -16.38
N GLU A 263 -17.53 -4.36 -15.62
CA GLU A 263 -18.03 -4.85 -14.33
C GLU A 263 -17.93 -3.71 -13.33
N GLU A 264 -19.06 -3.19 -12.83
CA GLU A 264 -19.11 -2.18 -11.78
C GLU A 264 -19.17 -2.86 -10.41
N ILE A 265 -18.22 -2.55 -9.55
CA ILE A 265 -18.21 -3.02 -8.15
C ILE A 265 -18.03 -1.82 -7.22
N LYS A 266 -18.91 -1.70 -6.24
CA LYS A 266 -18.77 -0.73 -5.16
C LYS A 266 -18.12 -1.39 -3.95
N PHE A 267 -16.92 -0.95 -3.61
CA PHE A 267 -16.17 -1.40 -2.44
C PHE A 267 -16.39 -0.46 -1.26
N THR A 268 -16.49 -1.03 -0.07
CA THR A 268 -16.63 -0.30 1.19
C THR A 268 -15.28 0.00 1.83
N ASP A 269 -14.25 -0.75 1.45
CA ASP A 269 -12.90 -0.64 2.02
C ASP A 269 -11.82 -1.03 0.99
N LEU A 270 -10.60 -0.56 1.27
CA LEU A 270 -9.42 -0.82 0.43
C LEU A 270 -9.04 -2.30 0.40
N GLY A 271 -9.17 -3.01 1.52
CA GLY A 271 -8.76 -4.41 1.64
C GLY A 271 -9.56 -5.31 0.71
N SER A 272 -10.87 -5.09 0.62
CA SER A 272 -11.77 -5.78 -0.29
C SER A 272 -11.42 -5.55 -1.75
N PHE A 273 -11.11 -4.30 -2.12
CA PHE A 273 -10.67 -3.95 -3.47
C PHE A 273 -9.34 -4.63 -3.81
N LEU A 274 -8.33 -4.51 -2.94
CA LEU A 274 -7.02 -5.11 -3.19
C LEU A 274 -7.11 -6.64 -3.30
N TYR A 275 -7.95 -7.27 -2.50
CA TYR A 275 -8.18 -8.72 -2.57
C TYR A 275 -8.76 -9.14 -3.93
N TYR A 276 -9.80 -8.46 -4.39
CA TYR A 276 -10.45 -8.77 -5.66
C TYR A 276 -9.51 -8.50 -6.84
N ASP A 277 -8.89 -7.31 -6.91
CA ASP A 277 -7.99 -6.93 -7.99
C ASP A 277 -6.75 -7.82 -8.06
N PHE A 278 -6.23 -8.27 -6.91
CA PHE A 278 -5.06 -9.14 -6.84
C PHE A 278 -5.28 -10.48 -7.55
N PHE A 279 -6.32 -11.20 -7.18
CA PHE A 279 -6.59 -12.50 -7.79
C PHE A 279 -7.07 -12.39 -9.23
N ARG A 280 -7.84 -11.35 -9.55
CA ARG A 280 -8.22 -11.03 -10.92
C ARG A 280 -6.97 -10.75 -11.79
N GLY A 281 -6.03 -9.98 -11.30
CA GLY A 281 -4.80 -9.66 -12.01
C GLY A 281 -3.93 -10.90 -12.25
N ILE A 282 -3.74 -11.76 -11.23
CA ILE A 282 -3.00 -13.03 -11.37
C ILE A 282 -3.62 -13.90 -12.46
N ALA A 283 -4.94 -14.07 -12.45
CA ALA A 283 -5.65 -14.87 -13.46
C ALA A 283 -5.45 -14.37 -14.89
N LYS A 284 -5.06 -13.11 -15.06
CA LYS A 284 -4.80 -12.45 -16.36
C LYS A 284 -3.30 -12.23 -16.63
N ASN A 285 -2.41 -12.86 -15.88
CA ASN A 285 -0.96 -12.71 -15.99
C ASN A 285 -0.46 -11.27 -15.73
N TYR A 286 -1.15 -10.50 -14.87
CA TYR A 286 -0.70 -9.23 -14.31
C TYR A 286 -0.11 -9.49 -12.93
N LEU A 287 1.18 -9.81 -12.89
CA LEU A 287 1.84 -10.34 -11.70
C LEU A 287 2.76 -9.31 -11.05
N PRO A 288 2.55 -8.96 -9.78
CA PRO A 288 3.53 -8.20 -9.02
C PRO A 288 4.84 -8.98 -8.85
N ASN A 289 5.98 -8.34 -9.14
CA ASN A 289 7.30 -8.92 -8.95
C ASN A 289 8.26 -7.93 -8.31
N ARG A 290 9.32 -8.42 -7.69
CA ARG A 290 10.36 -7.59 -7.09
C ARG A 290 11.57 -7.51 -8.00
N CYS A 291 11.95 -6.30 -8.41
CA CYS A 291 13.12 -6.07 -9.24
C CYS A 291 14.41 -6.54 -8.55
N LYS A 292 15.17 -7.43 -9.19
CA LYS A 292 16.44 -7.94 -8.66
C LYS A 292 17.55 -6.88 -8.59
N ASN A 293 17.41 -5.77 -9.32
CA ASN A 293 18.38 -4.70 -9.32
C ASN A 293 18.10 -3.63 -8.26
N CYS A 294 16.92 -2.97 -8.29
CA CYS A 294 16.59 -1.88 -7.37
C CYS A 294 15.78 -2.30 -6.14
N GLY A 295 15.27 -3.54 -6.12
CA GLY A 295 14.48 -4.07 -5.02
C GLY A 295 13.02 -3.55 -4.92
N LYS A 296 12.59 -2.64 -5.79
CA LYS A 296 11.21 -2.15 -5.85
C LYS A 296 10.30 -3.18 -6.50
N TYR A 297 9.04 -3.21 -6.07
CA TYR A 297 8.01 -3.99 -6.74
C TYR A 297 7.57 -3.30 -8.03
N PHE A 298 7.24 -4.10 -9.04
CA PHE A 298 6.77 -3.65 -10.34
C PHE A 298 5.80 -4.67 -10.92
N LEU A 299 5.04 -4.30 -11.94
CA LEU A 299 4.05 -5.13 -12.58
C LEU A 299 4.64 -5.82 -13.80
N ILE A 300 4.63 -7.16 -13.81
CA ILE A 300 4.80 -7.92 -15.04
C ILE A 300 3.46 -7.94 -15.76
N ARG A 301 3.44 -7.47 -17.01
CA ARG A 301 2.26 -7.39 -17.85
C ARG A 301 2.37 -8.45 -18.92
N GLY A 302 1.54 -9.48 -18.89
CA GLY A 302 1.34 -10.56 -19.89
C GLY A 302 2.52 -10.97 -20.75
N GLY A 303 2.51 -12.16 -21.31
CA GLY A 303 3.48 -12.59 -22.32
C GLY A 303 4.79 -13.13 -21.75
N TRP A 304 5.75 -12.30 -21.39
CA TRP A 304 7.08 -12.74 -20.96
C TRP A 304 7.36 -12.42 -19.50
N TYR A 305 7.85 -13.40 -18.75
CA TYR A 305 8.31 -13.20 -17.39
C TYR A 305 9.66 -12.48 -17.39
N TYR A 306 9.81 -11.43 -16.58
CA TYR A 306 11.07 -10.69 -16.43
C TYR A 306 11.30 -10.27 -14.97
N THR A 307 12.59 -10.14 -14.62
CA THR A 307 13.05 -9.97 -13.24
C THR A 307 13.55 -8.56 -12.92
N TYR A 308 13.55 -7.66 -13.91
CA TYR A 308 14.01 -6.29 -13.80
C TYR A 308 12.93 -5.33 -14.28
N CYS A 309 12.72 -4.25 -13.55
CA CYS A 309 11.76 -3.20 -13.90
C CYS A 309 12.35 -2.20 -14.92
N ASP A 310 11.48 -1.36 -15.47
CA ASP A 310 11.84 -0.28 -16.39
C ASP A 310 12.13 1.05 -15.69
N ASN A 311 12.22 1.08 -14.35
CA ASN A 311 12.61 2.28 -13.63
C ASN A 311 14.05 2.65 -13.94
N LEU A 312 14.33 3.94 -14.05
CA LEU A 312 15.68 4.48 -14.20
C LEU A 312 16.55 4.03 -13.02
N PHE A 313 17.77 3.67 -13.34
CA PHE A 313 18.73 3.17 -12.37
C PHE A 313 19.52 4.35 -11.77
N ALA A 314 19.57 4.43 -10.44
CA ALA A 314 20.10 5.59 -9.73
C ALA A 314 21.58 5.90 -10.07
N ASP A 315 22.41 4.84 -10.29
CA ASP A 315 23.83 5.00 -10.59
C ASP A 315 24.11 5.29 -12.09
N GLU A 316 23.15 5.00 -12.97
CA GLU A 316 23.21 5.22 -14.43
C GLU A 316 21.86 5.79 -14.90
N PRO A 317 21.61 7.09 -14.75
CA PRO A 317 20.28 7.71 -14.94
C PRO A 317 19.76 7.62 -16.39
N ASP A 318 20.61 7.32 -17.35
CA ASP A 318 20.21 7.12 -18.76
C ASP A 318 19.76 5.69 -19.07
N LYS A 319 19.83 4.77 -18.09
CA LYS A 319 19.51 3.35 -18.23
C LYS A 319 18.46 2.90 -17.24
N THR A 320 17.64 1.96 -17.67
CA THR A 320 16.68 1.29 -16.81
C THR A 320 17.32 0.14 -16.02
N CYS A 321 16.64 -0.32 -14.99
CA CYS A 321 17.04 -1.54 -14.28
C CYS A 321 17.12 -2.76 -15.22
N ARG A 322 16.33 -2.79 -16.27
CA ARG A 322 16.33 -3.87 -17.28
C ARG A 322 17.61 -3.83 -18.11
N ASP A 323 18.08 -2.66 -18.50
CA ASP A 323 19.28 -2.49 -19.31
C ASP A 323 20.56 -2.92 -18.57
N VAL A 324 20.64 -2.62 -17.28
CA VAL A 324 21.85 -2.87 -16.49
C VAL A 324 21.78 -4.16 -15.65
N GLY A 325 20.58 -4.67 -15.36
CA GLY A 325 20.37 -5.70 -14.36
C GLY A 325 21.05 -7.03 -14.66
N SER A 326 20.95 -7.51 -15.90
CA SER A 326 21.58 -8.76 -16.32
C SER A 326 23.10 -8.71 -16.21
N LYS A 327 23.71 -7.60 -16.67
CA LYS A 327 25.16 -7.40 -16.59
C LYS A 327 25.63 -7.34 -15.14
N ARG A 328 24.95 -6.56 -14.28
CA ARG A 328 25.31 -6.45 -12.85
C ARG A 328 25.15 -7.78 -12.11
N SER A 329 24.11 -8.54 -12.41
CA SER A 329 23.93 -9.88 -11.84
C SER A 329 25.06 -10.82 -12.23
N TYR A 330 25.46 -10.79 -13.50
CA TYR A 330 26.59 -11.55 -14.00
C TYR A 330 27.91 -11.12 -13.33
N ASP A 331 28.18 -9.82 -13.27
CA ASP A 331 29.40 -9.28 -12.64
C ASP A 331 29.45 -9.65 -11.14
N LYS A 332 28.33 -9.64 -10.45
CA LYS A 332 28.24 -10.07 -9.05
C LYS A 332 28.55 -11.56 -8.90
N LYS A 333 28.00 -12.41 -9.77
CA LYS A 333 28.35 -13.86 -9.78
C LYS A 333 29.85 -14.04 -10.02
N CYS A 334 30.42 -13.35 -11.00
CA CYS A 334 31.84 -13.42 -11.30
C CYS A 334 32.76 -12.89 -10.19
N LYS A 335 32.26 -12.02 -9.29
CA LYS A 335 33.03 -11.55 -8.12
C LYS A 335 33.00 -12.53 -6.95
N ASN A 336 31.88 -13.17 -6.72
CA ASN A 336 31.60 -13.87 -5.47
C ASN A 336 31.76 -15.39 -5.57
N ASP A 337 31.75 -15.95 -6.79
CA ASP A 337 31.77 -17.39 -7.02
C ASP A 337 33.03 -17.81 -7.81
N PRO A 338 33.89 -18.70 -7.26
CA PRO A 338 35.10 -19.15 -7.92
C PRO A 338 34.85 -19.84 -9.27
N ILE A 339 33.72 -20.57 -9.41
CA ILE A 339 33.34 -21.23 -10.66
C ILE A 339 33.04 -20.20 -11.73
N TRP A 340 32.23 -19.18 -11.39
CA TRP A 340 31.93 -18.06 -12.31
C TRP A 340 33.16 -17.20 -12.63
N GLN A 341 34.05 -16.99 -11.68
CA GLN A 341 35.33 -16.28 -11.94
C GLN A 341 36.15 -17.02 -12.96
N THR A 342 36.29 -18.34 -12.79
CA THR A 342 37.07 -19.19 -13.69
C THR A 342 36.46 -19.24 -15.08
N TYR A 343 35.11 -19.38 -15.16
CA TYR A 343 34.39 -19.32 -16.42
C TYR A 343 34.65 -18.01 -17.17
N ASN A 344 34.49 -16.87 -16.49
CA ASN A 344 34.65 -15.57 -17.09
C ASN A 344 36.11 -15.33 -17.62
N ARG A 345 37.12 -15.79 -16.87
CA ARG A 345 38.51 -15.73 -17.30
C ARG A 345 38.78 -16.60 -18.54
N ALA A 346 38.29 -17.82 -18.54
CA ALA A 346 38.44 -18.74 -19.68
C ALA A 346 37.69 -18.21 -20.91
N TYR A 347 36.48 -17.73 -20.74
CA TYR A 347 35.68 -17.16 -21.83
C TYR A 347 36.38 -15.94 -22.48
N LYS A 348 36.87 -15.01 -21.67
CA LYS A 348 37.64 -13.87 -22.18
C LYS A 348 38.91 -14.27 -22.92
N ALA A 349 39.59 -15.30 -22.43
CA ALA A 349 40.81 -15.80 -23.08
C ALA A 349 40.52 -16.42 -24.47
N HIS A 350 39.50 -17.27 -24.56
CA HIS A 350 39.08 -17.90 -25.83
C HIS A 350 38.49 -16.89 -26.80
N TYR A 351 37.64 -15.95 -26.31
CA TYR A 351 37.14 -14.86 -27.12
C TYR A 351 38.28 -13.99 -27.72
N ALA A 352 39.29 -13.71 -26.92
CA ALA A 352 40.49 -12.99 -27.43
C ALA A 352 41.27 -13.78 -28.49
N ARG A 353 41.35 -15.13 -28.37
CA ARG A 353 41.92 -16.00 -29.41
C ARG A 353 41.11 -15.93 -30.69
N TYR A 354 39.79 -15.99 -30.60
CA TYR A 354 38.88 -15.83 -31.73
C TYR A 354 39.08 -14.45 -32.43
N MET A 355 39.06 -13.35 -31.65
CA MET A 355 39.23 -12.00 -32.20
C MET A 355 40.60 -11.81 -32.87
N LYS A 356 41.64 -12.49 -32.38
CA LYS A 356 42.98 -12.49 -33.00
C LYS A 356 43.14 -13.50 -34.15
N LYS A 357 42.00 -14.09 -34.62
CA LYS A 357 41.99 -15.11 -35.68
C LYS A 357 42.84 -16.35 -35.41
N LYS A 358 43.14 -16.66 -34.12
CA LYS A 358 43.85 -17.86 -33.67
C LYS A 358 42.90 -19.02 -33.37
N MET A 359 41.61 -18.82 -33.52
CA MET A 359 40.53 -19.78 -33.33
C MET A 359 39.40 -19.41 -34.28
N THR A 360 38.75 -20.39 -34.88
CA THR A 360 37.62 -20.18 -35.77
C THR A 360 36.35 -19.92 -34.96
N ILE A 361 35.30 -19.37 -35.58
CA ILE A 361 33.99 -19.17 -34.92
C ILE A 361 33.32 -20.51 -34.55
N ALA A 362 33.57 -21.57 -35.33
CA ALA A 362 33.05 -22.90 -35.05
C ALA A 362 33.68 -23.47 -33.79
N GLU A 363 35.00 -23.47 -33.69
CA GLU A 363 35.75 -23.91 -32.51
C GLU A 363 35.38 -23.10 -31.28
N PHE A 364 35.23 -21.77 -31.39
CA PHE A 364 34.82 -20.94 -30.28
C PHE A 364 33.40 -21.29 -29.79
N LYS A 365 32.43 -21.52 -30.69
CA LYS A 365 31.10 -21.91 -30.34
C LYS A 365 31.04 -23.27 -29.66
N GLU A 366 31.80 -24.23 -30.15
CA GLU A 366 31.90 -25.57 -29.59
C GLU A 366 32.51 -25.51 -28.19
N TRP A 367 33.62 -24.83 -28.01
CA TRP A 367 34.23 -24.61 -26.72
C TRP A 367 33.29 -23.89 -25.75
N SER A 368 32.59 -22.85 -26.21
CA SER A 368 31.65 -22.08 -25.37
C SER A 368 30.51 -22.93 -24.85
N ARG A 369 29.98 -23.87 -25.68
CA ARG A 369 28.95 -24.83 -25.27
C ARG A 369 29.51 -25.77 -24.21
N PHE A 370 30.66 -26.39 -24.46
CA PHE A 370 31.37 -27.26 -23.52
C PHE A 370 31.66 -26.55 -22.20
N ALA A 371 32.20 -25.34 -22.25
CA ALA A 371 32.49 -24.53 -21.06
C ALA A 371 31.25 -24.24 -20.22
N SER A 372 30.09 -24.01 -20.85
CA SER A 372 28.82 -23.80 -20.16
C SER A 372 28.35 -25.09 -19.47
N GLU A 373 28.41 -26.22 -20.16
CA GLU A 373 28.01 -27.52 -19.61
C GLU A 373 28.84 -27.93 -18.38
N ILE A 374 30.17 -27.80 -18.45
CA ILE A 374 31.02 -28.16 -17.30
C ILE A 374 30.88 -27.16 -16.14
N ARG A 375 30.62 -25.88 -16.42
CA ARG A 375 30.28 -24.89 -15.40
C ARG A 375 29.02 -25.32 -14.64
N ASP A 376 27.97 -25.69 -15.36
CA ASP A 376 26.70 -26.07 -14.77
C ASP A 376 26.81 -27.35 -13.94
N LYS A 377 27.64 -28.34 -14.39
CA LYS A 377 27.99 -29.52 -13.61
C LYS A 377 28.76 -29.19 -12.33
N ALA A 378 29.69 -28.22 -12.41
CA ALA A 378 30.43 -27.77 -11.24
C ALA A 378 29.54 -27.02 -10.25
N LEU A 379 28.58 -26.20 -10.72
CA LEU A 379 27.60 -25.52 -9.89
C LEU A 379 26.63 -26.50 -9.22
N ALA A 380 26.28 -27.60 -9.89
CA ALA A 380 25.45 -28.68 -9.34
C ALA A 380 26.22 -29.59 -8.36
N GLY A 381 27.54 -29.49 -8.30
CA GLY A 381 28.37 -30.39 -7.46
C GLY A 381 28.69 -31.76 -8.10
N ASP A 382 28.33 -31.93 -9.38
CA ASP A 382 28.56 -33.21 -10.10
C ASP A 382 30.05 -33.44 -10.42
N ILE A 383 30.84 -32.36 -10.44
CA ILE A 383 32.30 -32.41 -10.61
C ILE A 383 32.98 -31.50 -9.58
N THR A 384 34.20 -31.85 -9.16
CA THR A 384 34.98 -31.04 -8.23
C THR A 384 35.50 -29.78 -8.91
N PHE A 385 35.78 -28.75 -8.12
CA PHE A 385 36.33 -27.50 -8.64
C PHE A 385 37.68 -27.67 -9.37
N GLU A 386 38.52 -28.56 -8.85
CA GLU A 386 39.85 -28.87 -9.44
C GLU A 386 39.68 -29.46 -10.84
N ARG A 387 38.78 -30.43 -10.99
CA ARG A 387 38.46 -31.03 -12.29
C ARG A 387 37.86 -29.98 -13.25
N TYR A 388 36.92 -29.22 -12.81
CA TYR A 388 36.32 -28.11 -13.59
C TYR A 388 37.41 -27.13 -14.05
N TYR A 389 38.31 -26.69 -13.13
CA TYR A 389 39.37 -25.74 -13.41
C TYR A 389 40.36 -26.27 -14.45
N ALA A 390 40.68 -27.55 -14.42
CA ALA A 390 41.55 -28.22 -15.38
C ALA A 390 40.92 -28.32 -16.78
N ASP A 391 39.63 -28.68 -16.85
CA ASP A 391 38.91 -28.97 -18.09
C ASP A 391 38.54 -27.69 -18.86
N ILE A 392 38.15 -26.62 -18.18
CA ILE A 392 37.71 -25.36 -18.85
C ILE A 392 38.86 -24.61 -19.53
N ARG A 393 40.09 -24.92 -19.21
CA ARG A 393 41.29 -24.24 -19.74
C ARG A 393 41.87 -24.92 -21.00
N LYS A 394 41.42 -26.12 -21.29
CA LYS A 394 41.74 -26.85 -22.52
C LYS A 394 41.12 -26.16 -23.74
#